data_35617a9003b338165a49d379f10f4f01
#
_entry.id   35617a9003b338165a49d379f10f4f01
#
_cell.length_a   1.000
_cell.length_b   1.000
_cell.length_c   1.000
_cell.angle_alpha   90.00
_cell.angle_beta   90.00
_cell.angle_gamma   90.00
#
_symmetry.space_group_name_H-M   'P 1'
#
loop_
_entity.id
_entity.type
_entity.pdbx_description
1 polymer ?
#
loop_
_entity_poly.entity_id
_entity_poly.type
_entity_poly.pdbx_seq_one_letter_code
_entity_poly.pdbx_strand_id
1 'polypeptide(L)'
;YGLGVLPYFPLARGLLTGKYSSGTAPEGSRLASRPEILEGADLDQLRAFGDFARERGLTELEVAFSWLASRPAVTSVIAGATRPEQVRQNAQAISWVPTGEDEAALDQIFPPVDKVALF
;
A
#
# COMPACT_ATOMS: atom_id res chain seq x y z
N TYR A 1 -25.68 1.58 6.08
CA TYR A 1 -26.19 0.37 5.41
C TYR A 1 -25.50 -0.92 5.91
N GLY A 2 -24.45 -0.85 6.74
CA GLY A 2 -23.72 -2.02 7.22
C GLY A 2 -23.02 -2.82 6.10
N LEU A 3 -22.59 -2.18 5.02
CA LEU A 3 -21.92 -2.81 3.90
C LEU A 3 -20.45 -3.04 4.21
N GLY A 4 -19.93 -4.21 3.82
CA GLY A 4 -18.52 -4.52 3.83
C GLY A 4 -17.84 -4.10 2.51
N VAL A 5 -16.57 -3.72 2.58
CA VAL A 5 -15.75 -3.33 1.44
C VAL A 5 -14.64 -4.37 1.22
N LEU A 6 -14.44 -4.74 -0.03
CA LEU A 6 -13.35 -5.62 -0.49
C LEU A 6 -12.42 -4.79 -1.39
N PRO A 7 -11.44 -4.06 -0.86
CA PRO A 7 -10.52 -3.28 -1.68
C PRO A 7 -9.66 -4.21 -2.55
N TYR A 8 -9.53 -3.85 -3.81
CA TYR A 8 -8.63 -4.47 -4.76
C TYR A 8 -7.51 -3.48 -5.16
N PHE A 9 -6.40 -3.98 -5.67
CA PHE A 9 -5.17 -3.21 -5.87
C PHE A 9 -4.61 -2.56 -4.57
N PRO A 10 -4.49 -3.30 -3.47
CA PRO A 10 -4.11 -2.76 -2.17
C PRO A 10 -2.71 -2.14 -2.14
N LEU A 11 -1.89 -2.40 -3.15
CA LEU A 11 -0.51 -1.92 -3.28
C LEU A 11 -0.35 -0.88 -4.41
N ALA A 12 -1.42 -0.22 -4.82
CA ALA A 12 -1.39 0.79 -5.88
C ALA A 12 -0.63 0.30 -7.13
N ARG A 13 -1.03 -0.85 -7.65
CA ARG A 13 -0.40 -1.55 -8.79
C ARG A 13 1.06 -2.01 -8.53
N GLY A 14 1.47 -2.07 -7.27
CA GLY A 14 2.80 -2.49 -6.84
C GLY A 14 3.69 -1.34 -6.36
N LEU A 15 3.28 -0.09 -6.49
CA LEU A 15 4.06 1.08 -6.04
C LEU A 15 4.36 1.04 -4.53
N LEU A 16 3.45 0.50 -3.71
CA LEU A 16 3.59 0.41 -2.26
C LEU A 16 4.30 -0.88 -1.78
N THR A 17 5.07 -1.54 -2.64
CA THR A 17 5.84 -2.74 -2.26
C THR A 17 7.25 -2.45 -1.76
N GLY A 18 7.67 -1.19 -1.77
CA GLY A 18 9.03 -0.78 -1.42
C GLY A 18 10.09 -0.99 -2.51
N LYS A 19 9.71 -1.55 -3.65
CA LYS A 19 10.66 -1.88 -4.72
C LYS A 19 11.03 -0.69 -5.62
N TYR A 20 10.26 0.39 -5.56
CA TYR A 20 10.28 1.46 -6.57
C TYR A 20 10.62 2.84 -6.01
N SER A 21 10.91 2.95 -4.72
CA SER A 21 11.25 4.23 -4.06
C SER A 21 12.51 4.91 -4.62
N SER A 22 13.38 4.14 -5.30
CA SER A 22 14.54 4.68 -6.01
C SER A 22 14.21 5.36 -7.35
N GLY A 23 12.97 5.21 -7.84
CA GLY A 23 12.57 5.67 -9.17
C GLY A 23 12.93 4.72 -10.30
N THR A 24 13.45 3.53 -9.99
CA THR A 24 13.79 2.50 -10.96
C THR A 24 13.04 1.20 -10.69
N ALA A 25 12.64 0.50 -11.75
CA ALA A 25 12.00 -0.80 -11.64
C ALA A 25 13.06 -1.91 -11.72
N PRO A 26 13.17 -2.79 -10.68
CA PRO A 26 14.04 -3.95 -10.77
C PRO A 26 13.70 -4.84 -11.98
N GLU A 27 14.71 -5.42 -12.60
CA GLU A 27 14.53 -6.33 -13.74
C GLU A 27 13.59 -7.49 -13.36
N GLY A 28 12.67 -7.82 -14.26
CA GLY A 28 11.64 -8.85 -14.03
C GLY A 28 10.51 -8.44 -13.09
N SER A 29 10.51 -7.19 -12.57
CA SER A 29 9.39 -6.69 -11.79
C SER A 29 8.22 -6.28 -12.70
N ARG A 30 7.01 -6.22 -12.13
CA ARG A 30 5.80 -5.84 -12.87
C ARG A 30 5.92 -4.46 -13.54
N LEU A 31 6.54 -3.49 -12.86
CA LEU A 31 6.65 -2.13 -13.39
C LEU A 31 7.82 -1.96 -14.38
N ALA A 32 8.73 -2.94 -14.49
CA ALA A 32 9.72 -2.95 -15.55
C ALA A 32 9.06 -3.07 -16.94
N SER A 33 7.90 -3.73 -17.01
CA SER A 33 7.10 -3.83 -18.25
C SER A 33 6.04 -2.74 -18.38
N ARG A 34 5.93 -1.83 -17.42
CA ARG A 34 4.95 -0.73 -17.38
C ARG A 34 5.57 0.55 -16.82
N PRO A 35 6.57 1.12 -17.49
CA PRO A 35 7.32 2.28 -16.99
C PRO A 35 6.43 3.50 -16.76
N GLU A 36 5.35 3.65 -17.52
CA GLU A 36 4.39 4.76 -17.41
C GLU A 36 3.76 4.88 -16.01
N ILE A 37 3.63 3.77 -15.28
CA ILE A 37 3.08 3.78 -13.92
C ILE A 37 4.09 4.42 -12.96
N LEU A 38 5.37 4.10 -13.12
CA LEU A 38 6.42 4.63 -12.26
C LEU A 38 6.74 6.09 -12.61
N GLU A 39 6.71 6.45 -13.89
CA GLU A 39 6.89 7.84 -14.36
C GLU A 39 5.81 8.78 -13.82
N GLY A 40 4.58 8.29 -13.65
CA GLY A 40 3.47 9.05 -13.07
C GLY A 40 3.41 9.03 -11.54
N ALA A 41 4.33 8.33 -10.86
CA ALA A 41 4.33 8.21 -9.40
C ALA A 41 5.06 9.39 -8.74
N ASP A 42 4.54 9.81 -7.57
CA ASP A 42 5.23 10.74 -6.70
C ASP A 42 6.30 10.00 -5.89
N LEU A 43 7.56 10.13 -6.31
CA LEU A 43 8.69 9.43 -5.69
C LEU A 43 8.99 9.95 -4.28
N ASP A 44 8.74 11.21 -3.99
CA ASP A 44 8.95 11.77 -2.66
C ASP A 44 7.90 11.20 -1.69
N GLN A 45 6.67 11.04 -2.15
CA GLN A 45 5.61 10.36 -1.40
C GLN A 45 5.96 8.88 -1.13
N LEU A 46 6.48 8.17 -2.13
CA LEU A 46 6.93 6.77 -1.95
C LEU A 46 8.10 6.66 -0.98
N ARG A 47 9.06 7.59 -1.01
CA ARG A 47 10.16 7.64 -0.05
C ARG A 47 9.67 7.92 1.36
N ALA A 48 8.79 8.91 1.53
CA ALA A 48 8.21 9.23 2.83
C ALA A 48 7.45 8.03 3.41
N PHE A 49 6.75 7.27 2.58
CA PHE A 49 6.08 6.03 2.99
C PHE A 49 7.07 4.95 3.43
N GLY A 50 8.17 4.77 2.70
CA GLY A 50 9.25 3.86 3.07
C GLY A 50 9.93 4.25 4.39
N ASP A 51 10.16 5.54 4.61
CA ASP A 51 10.73 6.06 5.85
C ASP A 51 9.78 5.81 7.03
N PHE A 52 8.49 6.07 6.84
CA PHE A 52 7.45 5.78 7.84
C PHE A 52 7.46 4.30 8.27
N ALA A 53 7.51 3.39 7.30
CA ALA A 53 7.57 1.95 7.59
C ALA A 53 8.85 1.57 8.35
N ARG A 54 10.00 2.05 7.89
CA ARG A 54 11.31 1.77 8.48
C ARG A 54 11.42 2.24 9.93
N GLU A 55 10.94 3.44 10.22
CA GLU A 55 10.92 4.00 11.59
C GLU A 55 10.16 3.12 12.58
N ARG A 56 9.21 2.33 12.09
CA ARG A 56 8.38 1.41 12.89
C ARG A 56 8.85 -0.05 12.84
N GLY A 57 9.96 -0.32 12.15
CA GLY A 57 10.45 -1.68 11.96
C GLY A 57 9.54 -2.55 11.10
N LEU A 58 8.75 -1.94 10.22
CA LEU A 58 7.79 -2.58 9.32
C LEU A 58 8.26 -2.51 7.87
N THR A 59 7.76 -3.40 7.05
CA THR A 59 7.82 -3.28 5.59
C THR A 59 6.66 -2.42 5.09
N GLU A 60 6.81 -1.81 3.92
CA GLU A 60 5.73 -1.05 3.28
C GLU A 60 4.51 -1.95 3.00
N LEU A 61 4.74 -3.23 2.69
CA LEU A 61 3.68 -4.24 2.53
C LEU A 61 2.85 -4.39 3.82
N GLU A 62 3.52 -4.52 4.96
CA GLU A 62 2.86 -4.64 6.27
C GLU A 62 2.07 -3.38 6.61
N VAL A 63 2.62 -2.20 6.36
CA VAL A 63 1.91 -0.93 6.58
C VAL A 63 0.67 -0.85 5.70
N ALA A 64 0.79 -1.09 4.40
CA ALA A 64 -0.32 -0.98 3.45
C ALA A 64 -1.47 -1.96 3.79
N PHE A 65 -1.15 -3.22 4.05
CA PHE A 65 -2.17 -4.24 4.34
C PHE A 65 -2.78 -4.06 5.73
N SER A 66 -1.98 -3.77 6.74
CA SER A 66 -2.46 -3.54 8.09
C SER A 66 -3.35 -2.30 8.18
N TRP A 67 -2.98 -1.21 7.49
CA TRP A 67 -3.81 -0.02 7.43
C TRP A 67 -5.17 -0.30 6.76
N LEU A 68 -5.20 -1.01 5.64
CA LEU A 68 -6.46 -1.40 5.00
C LEU A 68 -7.31 -2.29 5.92
N ALA A 69 -6.70 -3.31 6.52
CA ALA A 69 -7.40 -4.24 7.39
C ALA A 69 -7.92 -3.60 8.68
N SER A 70 -7.32 -2.49 9.12
CA SER A 70 -7.79 -1.74 10.30
C SER A 70 -9.03 -0.89 10.04
N ARG A 71 -9.42 -0.69 8.77
CA ARG A 71 -10.62 0.11 8.44
C ARG A 71 -11.90 -0.65 8.78
N PRO A 72 -12.83 -0.05 9.56
CA PRO A 72 -14.03 -0.76 10.04
C PRO A 72 -14.91 -1.33 8.93
N ALA A 73 -14.91 -0.70 7.75
CA ALA A 73 -15.71 -1.16 6.61
C ALA A 73 -15.01 -2.24 5.77
N VAL A 74 -13.70 -2.46 5.95
CA VAL A 74 -12.95 -3.44 5.17
C VAL A 74 -13.14 -4.84 5.75
N THR A 75 -13.80 -5.70 4.97
CA THR A 75 -14.05 -7.10 5.36
C THR A 75 -12.86 -8.00 5.04
N SER A 76 -12.21 -7.77 3.90
CA SER A 76 -11.03 -8.51 3.47
C SER A 76 -10.27 -7.71 2.42
N VAL A 77 -8.97 -7.95 2.29
CA VAL A 77 -8.10 -7.31 1.30
C VAL A 77 -7.84 -8.30 0.17
N ILE A 78 -8.14 -7.91 -1.08
CA ILE A 78 -7.89 -8.74 -2.25
C ILE A 78 -6.48 -8.47 -2.76
N ALA A 79 -5.57 -9.42 -2.55
CA ALA A 79 -4.17 -9.32 -2.94
C ALA A 79 -3.80 -10.39 -3.96
N GLY A 80 -3.28 -9.96 -5.10
CA GLY A 80 -2.74 -10.85 -6.12
C GLY A 80 -1.37 -11.40 -5.75
N ALA A 81 -1.08 -12.61 -6.18
CA ALA A 81 0.25 -13.22 -6.05
C ALA A 81 0.53 -14.10 -7.27
N THR A 82 1.79 -14.13 -7.71
CA THR A 82 2.26 -14.96 -8.82
C THR A 82 3.23 -16.07 -8.39
N ARG A 83 3.60 -16.06 -7.09
CA ARG A 83 4.51 -17.05 -6.48
C ARG A 83 4.02 -17.43 -5.09
N PRO A 84 4.25 -18.67 -4.63
CA PRO A 84 3.83 -19.13 -3.29
C PRO A 84 4.37 -18.27 -2.14
N GLU A 85 5.59 -17.73 -2.27
CA GLU A 85 6.21 -16.85 -1.28
C GLU A 85 5.41 -15.56 -1.08
N GLN A 86 4.88 -15.00 -2.17
CA GLN A 86 4.04 -13.79 -2.11
C GLN A 86 2.72 -14.06 -1.38
N VAL A 87 2.14 -15.24 -1.56
CA VAL A 87 0.92 -15.64 -0.82
C VAL A 87 1.20 -15.66 0.68
N ARG A 88 2.32 -16.24 1.10
CA ARG A 88 2.73 -16.29 2.52
C ARG A 88 3.00 -14.90 3.07
N GLN A 89 3.75 -14.07 2.33
CA GLN A 89 4.04 -12.69 2.70
C GLN A 89 2.76 -11.86 2.85
N ASN A 90 1.85 -11.96 1.90
CA ASN A 90 0.57 -11.27 1.95
C ASN A 90 -0.27 -11.70 3.16
N ALA A 91 -0.31 -13.00 3.46
CA ALA A 91 -1.04 -13.53 4.61
C ALA A 91 -0.44 -13.08 5.96
N GLN A 92 0.87 -12.86 6.01
CA GLN A 92 1.58 -12.40 7.22
C GLN A 92 1.61 -10.87 7.34
N ALA A 93 1.29 -10.14 6.28
CA ALA A 93 1.44 -8.68 6.23
C ALA A 93 0.41 -7.93 7.10
N ILE A 94 -0.66 -8.57 7.55
CA ILE A 94 -1.60 -7.98 8.53
C ILE A 94 -1.06 -8.28 9.94
N SER A 95 -0.04 -7.53 10.34
CA SER A 95 0.74 -7.78 11.56
C SER A 95 0.75 -6.59 12.52
N TRP A 96 0.20 -5.46 12.12
CA TRP A 96 0.30 -4.20 12.84
C TRP A 96 -1.06 -3.51 12.94
N VAL A 97 -1.30 -2.83 14.06
CA VAL A 97 -2.48 -2.00 14.26
C VAL A 97 -2.03 -0.55 14.36
N PRO A 98 -2.40 0.33 13.40
CA PRO A 98 -2.01 1.72 13.44
C PRO A 98 -2.65 2.46 14.63
N THR A 99 -1.87 3.34 15.25
CA THR A 99 -2.36 4.29 16.26
C THR A 99 -2.97 5.52 15.57
N GLY A 100 -3.64 6.39 16.34
CA GLY A 100 -4.14 7.66 15.80
C GLY A 100 -3.02 8.57 15.28
N GLU A 101 -1.81 8.53 15.89
CA GLU A 101 -0.64 9.26 15.40
C GLU A 101 -0.12 8.68 14.09
N ASP A 102 -0.13 7.37 13.95
CA ASP A 102 0.24 6.68 12.70
C ASP A 102 -0.71 7.05 11.55
N GLU A 103 -2.00 7.08 11.83
CA GLU A 103 -3.02 7.49 10.86
C GLU A 103 -2.83 8.93 10.42
N ALA A 104 -2.59 9.84 11.36
CA ALA A 104 -2.34 11.25 11.05
C ALA A 104 -1.06 11.44 10.21
N ALA A 105 0.00 10.67 10.49
CA ALA A 105 1.23 10.70 9.71
C ALA A 105 1.02 10.14 8.29
N LEU A 106 0.26 9.06 8.15
CA LEU A 106 -0.09 8.51 6.84
C LEU A 106 -0.97 9.46 6.02
N ASP A 107 -1.89 10.18 6.66
CA ASP A 107 -2.72 11.20 6.02
C ASP A 107 -1.90 12.40 5.53
N GLN A 108 -0.75 12.69 6.14
CA GLN A 108 0.19 13.70 5.64
C GLN A 108 0.94 13.20 4.41
N ILE A 109 1.33 11.92 4.38
CA ILE A 109 2.00 11.32 3.24
C ILE A 109 1.01 11.14 2.07
N PHE A 110 -0.19 10.66 2.36
CA PHE A 110 -1.27 10.41 1.41
C PHE A 110 -2.52 11.21 1.81
N PRO A 111 -2.56 12.52 1.50
CA PRO A 111 -3.71 13.34 1.88
C PRO A 111 -5.02 12.74 1.37
N PRO A 112 -6.04 12.65 2.22
CA PRO A 112 -7.36 12.22 1.78
C PRO A 112 -7.85 13.08 0.63
N VAL A 113 -8.29 12.44 -0.45
CA VAL A 113 -8.94 13.14 -1.55
C VAL A 113 -10.34 13.57 -1.14
N ASP A 114 -10.78 14.73 -1.62
CA ASP A 114 -12.14 15.17 -1.43
C ASP A 114 -13.12 14.11 -1.96
N LYS A 115 -14.22 13.91 -1.22
CA LYS A 115 -15.26 12.98 -1.63
C LYS A 115 -15.84 13.44 -2.97
N VAL A 116 -15.52 12.71 -4.03
CA VAL A 116 -16.17 12.90 -5.32
C VAL A 116 -17.49 12.15 -5.27
N ALA A 117 -18.60 12.87 -5.37
CA ALA A 117 -19.89 12.24 -5.58
C ALA A 117 -19.86 11.51 -6.92
N LEU A 118 -20.09 10.21 -6.92
CA LEU A 118 -20.10 9.39 -8.14
C LEU A 118 -21.43 9.53 -8.92
N PHE A 119 -22.40 10.25 -8.34
CA PHE A 119 -23.73 10.49 -8.95
C PHE A 119 -24.23 11.88 -8.54
#